data_1e740e4b5d0a64dd97082bf8884b9b61
#
_entry.id   1e740e4b5d0a64dd97082bf8884b9b61
#
_cell.length_a   1.000
_cell.length_b   1.000
_cell.length_c   1.000
_cell.angle_alpha   90.00
_cell.angle_beta   90.00
_cell.angle_gamma   90.00
#
_symmetry.space_group_name_H-M   'P 1'
#
loop_
_entity.id
_entity.type
_entity.pdbx_description
1 polymer ?
#
loop_
_entity_poly.entity_id
_entity_poly.type
_entity_poly.pdbx_seq_one_letter_code
_entity_poly.pdbx_strand_id
1 'polypeptide(L)'
;YLMKIENGRNRTVTDTAIVFNGSFGFKGEIKGSEMRALTIDGVRGQTSVFIEPGIINIEIYKDSIHKSKVEGTYNNSVFNDYKNKYQEKIKAIEAVKSEFLSSNKDKKRIKELQKKRDSLRAQLNNFGYDFIKTNNGSDFALFILDGLTSQKGFDYEMAAKAYKSIEATIKTKNESNQLISDRIKQKLQNNTKKQTIKIGMQAPDFSAPNPQGKQITLSEVKGKVTIVDFWASWCKPCRIENPNLVKLYEKYHSKGLEIISVSLERGNQKAFWIEAIKNDQLNWYNVSNLKFWQDPIAQTYGVKSIPATFILDENGTVVAERLRGAELEAKIKSMLE
;
A
#
# COMPACT_ATOMS: atom_id res chain seq x y z
N TYR A 1 28.39 -17.13 16.81
CA TYR A 1 27.14 -17.82 16.47
C TYR A 1 26.57 -17.26 15.17
N LEU A 2 26.19 -18.14 14.28
CA LEU A 2 25.37 -17.82 13.13
C LEU A 2 23.91 -18.18 13.46
N MET A 3 22.99 -17.24 13.29
CA MET A 3 21.61 -17.35 13.76
C MET A 3 20.62 -17.09 12.63
N LYS A 4 19.56 -17.89 12.59
CA LYS A 4 18.36 -17.63 11.78
C LYS A 4 17.39 -16.78 12.61
N ILE A 5 16.81 -15.77 11.98
CA ILE A 5 15.78 -14.93 12.60
C ILE A 5 14.44 -15.28 11.98
N GLU A 6 13.53 -15.87 12.76
CA GLU A 6 12.19 -16.22 12.34
C GLU A 6 11.17 -15.24 12.91
N ASN A 7 10.23 -14.80 12.09
CA ASN A 7 9.16 -13.87 12.48
C ASN A 7 9.64 -12.57 13.17
N GLY A 8 10.89 -12.14 12.90
CA GLY A 8 11.48 -10.93 13.47
C GLY A 8 11.84 -11.00 14.98
N ARG A 9 11.56 -12.11 15.67
CA ARG A 9 11.76 -12.24 17.12
C ARG A 9 12.47 -13.52 17.55
N ASN A 10 12.11 -14.65 16.98
CA ASN A 10 12.70 -15.93 17.34
C ASN A 10 14.08 -16.08 16.71
N ARG A 11 15.08 -16.41 17.50
CA ARG A 11 16.46 -16.60 17.08
C ARG A 11 16.87 -18.04 17.34
N THR A 12 17.28 -18.73 16.28
CA THR A 12 17.77 -20.10 16.39
C THR A 12 19.23 -20.11 15.94
N VAL A 13 20.12 -20.61 16.81
CA VAL A 13 21.53 -20.83 16.44
C VAL A 13 21.56 -21.94 15.41
N THR A 14 22.14 -21.65 14.25
CA THR A 14 22.26 -22.62 13.15
C THR A 14 23.66 -23.15 13.01
N ASP A 15 24.66 -22.39 13.48
CA ASP A 15 26.05 -22.80 13.46
C ASP A 15 26.85 -22.03 14.53
N THR A 16 27.97 -22.60 14.96
CA THR A 16 28.85 -22.07 15.99
C THR A 16 30.31 -22.22 15.55
N ALA A 17 31.07 -21.12 15.70
CA ALA A 17 32.50 -21.13 15.48
C ALA A 17 33.24 -20.57 16.70
N ILE A 18 34.40 -21.13 17.00
CA ILE A 18 35.28 -20.63 18.04
C ILE A 18 36.25 -19.62 17.42
N VAL A 19 36.41 -18.47 18.09
CA VAL A 19 37.42 -17.49 17.70
C VAL A 19 38.77 -17.91 18.28
N PHE A 20 39.72 -18.20 17.38
CA PHE A 20 41.09 -18.55 17.74
C PHE A 20 42.07 -17.60 17.06
N ASN A 21 42.96 -17.01 17.82
CA ASN A 21 43.91 -15.98 17.32
C ASN A 21 43.27 -14.89 16.45
N GLY A 22 42.08 -14.41 16.86
CA GLY A 22 41.35 -13.36 16.16
C GLY A 22 40.63 -13.83 14.88
N SER A 23 40.67 -15.12 14.55
CA SER A 23 40.05 -15.68 13.35
C SER A 23 38.95 -16.69 13.71
N PHE A 24 37.94 -16.77 12.85
CA PHE A 24 36.87 -17.75 12.94
C PHE A 24 36.44 -18.19 11.53
N GLY A 25 35.72 -19.29 11.41
CA GLY A 25 35.20 -19.74 10.13
C GLY A 25 33.97 -20.63 10.28
N PHE A 26 33.10 -20.55 9.29
CA PHE A 26 32.00 -21.48 9.08
C PHE A 26 32.19 -22.17 7.74
N LYS A 27 31.82 -23.43 7.65
CA LYS A 27 31.82 -24.19 6.40
C LYS A 27 30.56 -25.03 6.34
N GLY A 28 29.86 -24.97 5.21
CA GLY A 28 28.62 -25.73 5.02
C GLY A 28 28.15 -25.69 3.59
N GLU A 29 27.04 -26.37 3.33
CA GLU A 29 26.36 -26.37 2.04
C GLU A 29 25.06 -25.60 2.16
N ILE A 30 24.73 -24.80 1.12
CA ILE A 30 23.48 -24.05 1.04
C ILE A 30 22.91 -24.06 -0.38
N LYS A 31 21.62 -24.27 -0.49
CA LYS A 31 20.89 -24.22 -1.78
C LYS A 31 20.25 -22.85 -1.98
N GLY A 32 21.03 -21.84 -2.31
CA GLY A 32 20.53 -20.49 -2.53
C GLY A 32 21.09 -19.48 -1.52
N SER A 33 20.37 -18.40 -1.25
CA SER A 33 20.78 -17.40 -0.28
C SER A 33 19.83 -17.30 0.90
N GLU A 34 20.36 -17.08 2.09
CA GLU A 34 19.58 -16.84 3.30
C GLU A 34 20.22 -15.72 4.12
N MET A 35 19.39 -14.84 4.65
CA MET A 35 19.87 -13.83 5.60
C MET A 35 20.03 -14.44 6.99
N ARG A 36 21.19 -14.28 7.59
CA ARG A 36 21.54 -14.72 8.95
C ARG A 36 22.03 -13.53 9.77
N ALA A 37 21.90 -13.64 11.08
CA ALA A 37 22.55 -12.75 12.02
C ALA A 37 23.82 -13.41 12.56
N LEU A 38 24.92 -12.67 12.58
CA LEU A 38 26.17 -13.06 13.23
C LEU A 38 26.29 -12.33 14.55
N THR A 39 26.50 -13.06 15.63
CA THR A 39 26.72 -12.57 16.98
C THR A 39 27.99 -13.15 17.57
N ILE A 40 28.58 -12.45 18.52
CA ILE A 40 29.76 -12.91 19.27
C ILE A 40 29.38 -12.96 20.75
N ASP A 41 29.78 -14.03 21.43
CA ASP A 41 29.54 -14.15 22.86
C ASP A 41 30.23 -13.01 23.63
N GLY A 42 29.52 -12.45 24.58
CA GLY A 42 30.01 -11.29 25.36
C GLY A 42 30.04 -9.95 24.60
N VAL A 43 29.66 -9.91 23.31
CA VAL A 43 29.59 -8.67 22.51
C VAL A 43 28.15 -8.28 22.23
N ARG A 44 27.80 -7.03 22.60
CA ARG A 44 26.45 -6.52 22.38
C ARG A 44 26.20 -6.17 20.93
N GLY A 45 25.11 -6.71 20.37
CA GLY A 45 24.67 -6.42 19.01
C GLY A 45 24.87 -7.59 18.05
N GLN A 46 24.69 -7.32 16.77
CA GLN A 46 24.81 -8.30 15.68
C GLN A 46 25.14 -7.62 14.38
N THR A 47 25.69 -8.38 13.41
CA THR A 47 25.75 -7.98 12.00
C THR A 47 24.95 -8.95 11.14
N SER A 48 24.36 -8.47 10.05
CA SER A 48 23.65 -9.33 9.10
C SER A 48 24.60 -9.79 8.00
N VAL A 49 24.41 -11.03 7.56
CA VAL A 49 25.18 -11.65 6.49
C VAL A 49 24.22 -12.46 5.60
N PHE A 50 24.41 -12.37 4.28
CA PHE A 50 23.81 -13.30 3.35
C PHE A 50 24.70 -14.53 3.23
N ILE A 51 24.21 -15.67 3.70
CA ILE A 51 24.87 -16.96 3.46
C ILE A 51 24.39 -17.43 2.09
N GLU A 52 25.33 -17.56 1.17
CA GLU A 52 25.12 -17.99 -0.22
C GLU A 52 26.35 -18.74 -0.74
N PRO A 53 26.25 -19.49 -1.82
CA PRO A 53 27.43 -20.21 -2.38
C PRO A 53 28.56 -19.24 -2.69
N GLY A 54 29.78 -19.57 -2.25
CA GLY A 54 30.97 -18.76 -2.43
C GLY A 54 31.76 -18.54 -1.14
N ILE A 55 32.78 -17.72 -1.24
CA ILE A 55 33.60 -17.35 -0.07
C ILE A 55 33.10 -15.98 0.45
N ILE A 56 32.69 -15.97 1.72
CA ILE A 56 32.21 -14.77 2.40
C ILE A 56 33.28 -14.35 3.40
N ASN A 57 33.85 -13.19 3.19
CA ASN A 57 34.84 -12.59 4.11
C ASN A 57 34.15 -11.68 5.10
N ILE A 58 34.40 -11.87 6.39
CA ILE A 58 33.76 -11.10 7.45
C ILE A 58 34.83 -10.50 8.36
N GLU A 59 34.87 -9.16 8.40
CA GLU A 59 35.72 -8.42 9.32
C GLU A 59 34.85 -7.86 10.45
N ILE A 60 35.07 -8.33 11.68
CA ILE A 60 34.24 -7.97 12.83
C ILE A 60 34.90 -6.85 13.64
N TYR A 61 34.14 -5.78 13.86
CA TYR A 61 34.51 -4.72 14.80
C TYR A 61 33.82 -4.94 16.15
N LYS A 62 34.59 -5.45 17.13
CA LYS A 62 34.09 -5.85 18.45
C LYS A 62 33.30 -4.75 19.16
N ASP A 63 33.80 -3.51 19.12
CA ASP A 63 33.16 -2.35 19.77
C ASP A 63 31.98 -1.77 18.98
N SER A 64 31.79 -2.20 17.74
CA SER A 64 30.74 -1.73 16.86
C SER A 64 30.32 -2.79 15.83
N ILE A 65 29.87 -3.94 16.31
CA ILE A 65 29.56 -5.13 15.49
C ILE A 65 28.62 -4.84 14.29
N HIS A 66 27.72 -3.87 14.44
CA HIS A 66 26.83 -3.43 13.35
C HIS A 66 27.56 -2.74 12.19
N LYS A 67 28.82 -2.30 12.40
CA LYS A 67 29.69 -1.69 11.37
C LYS A 67 30.63 -2.71 10.71
N SER A 68 30.61 -3.97 11.17
CA SER A 68 31.41 -5.05 10.59
C SER A 68 31.20 -5.14 9.09
N LYS A 69 32.27 -5.48 8.37
CA LYS A 69 32.23 -5.63 6.90
C LYS A 69 31.96 -7.07 6.53
N VAL A 70 31.14 -7.26 5.51
CA VAL A 70 30.79 -8.57 4.96
C VAL A 70 30.93 -8.47 3.45
N GLU A 71 31.86 -9.20 2.85
CA GLU A 71 32.24 -9.08 1.45
C GLU A 71 32.42 -10.45 0.80
N GLY A 72 32.63 -10.49 -0.52
CA GLY A 72 33.02 -11.67 -1.27
C GLY A 72 31.92 -12.32 -2.11
N THR A 73 30.67 -11.93 -1.92
CA THR A 73 29.55 -12.47 -2.71
C THR A 73 28.60 -11.36 -3.18
N TYR A 74 27.80 -11.69 -4.21
CA TYR A 74 26.95 -10.70 -4.88
C TYR A 74 25.88 -10.09 -3.94
N ASN A 75 25.11 -10.93 -3.24
CA ASN A 75 24.04 -10.42 -2.37
C ASN A 75 24.60 -9.63 -1.17
N ASN A 76 25.76 -10.02 -0.64
CA ASN A 76 26.44 -9.24 0.41
C ASN A 76 26.92 -7.87 -0.11
N SER A 77 27.43 -7.82 -1.34
CA SER A 77 27.81 -6.55 -1.98
C SER A 77 26.60 -5.62 -2.16
N VAL A 78 25.50 -6.15 -2.71
CA VAL A 78 24.25 -5.40 -2.90
C VAL A 78 23.66 -4.94 -1.55
N PHE A 79 23.69 -5.80 -0.53
CA PHE A 79 23.25 -5.45 0.81
C PHE A 79 24.06 -4.30 1.42
N ASN A 80 25.39 -4.34 1.30
CA ASN A 80 26.26 -3.27 1.80
C ASN A 80 25.99 -1.94 1.09
N ASP A 81 25.86 -1.95 -0.24
CA ASP A 81 25.53 -0.73 -1.01
C ASP A 81 24.19 -0.13 -0.56
N TYR A 82 23.15 -0.96 -0.42
CA TYR A 82 21.87 -0.53 0.12
C TYR A 82 22.00 0.07 1.51
N LYS A 83 22.67 -0.63 2.44
CA LYS A 83 22.89 -0.20 3.81
C LYS A 83 23.57 1.16 3.88
N ASN A 84 24.64 1.36 3.12
CA ASN A 84 25.38 2.60 3.11
C ASN A 84 24.56 3.78 2.59
N LYS A 85 23.91 3.63 1.44
CA LYS A 85 23.03 4.64 0.85
C LYS A 85 21.82 4.95 1.72
N TYR A 86 21.25 3.95 2.38
CA TYR A 86 20.15 4.14 3.32
C TYR A 86 20.58 4.95 4.54
N GLN A 87 21.75 4.64 5.13
CA GLN A 87 22.31 5.36 6.27
C GLN A 87 22.61 6.82 5.94
N GLU A 88 23.12 7.14 4.75
CA GLU A 88 23.32 8.51 4.30
C GLU A 88 22.01 9.31 4.30
N LYS A 89 20.92 8.71 3.79
CA LYS A 89 19.59 9.34 3.80
C LYS A 89 19.03 9.56 5.20
N ILE A 90 19.21 8.58 6.10
CA ILE A 90 18.82 8.71 7.51
C ILE A 90 19.61 9.86 8.18
N LYS A 91 20.93 9.93 8.01
CA LYS A 91 21.75 11.01 8.55
C LYS A 91 21.29 12.39 8.07
N ALA A 92 20.88 12.51 6.79
CA ALA A 92 20.35 13.76 6.26
C ALA A 92 19.03 14.17 6.95
N ILE A 93 18.14 13.21 7.24
CA ILE A 93 16.89 13.46 7.97
C ILE A 93 17.17 13.84 9.44
N GLU A 94 18.14 13.17 10.09
CA GLU A 94 18.53 13.46 11.47
C GLU A 94 19.16 14.85 11.59
N ALA A 95 19.98 15.26 10.62
CA ALA A 95 20.54 16.60 10.58
C ALA A 95 19.46 17.68 10.52
N VAL A 96 18.43 17.50 9.67
CA VAL A 96 17.27 18.41 9.62
C VAL A 96 16.49 18.41 10.92
N LYS A 97 16.35 17.24 11.57
CA LYS A 97 15.67 17.15 12.88
C LYS A 97 16.46 17.88 13.97
N SER A 98 17.78 17.76 14.00
CA SER A 98 18.64 18.49 14.94
C SER A 98 18.54 20.00 14.74
N GLU A 99 18.59 20.47 13.49
CA GLU A 99 18.43 21.89 13.16
C GLU A 99 17.03 22.41 13.52
N PHE A 100 15.98 21.59 13.35
CA PHE A 100 14.63 21.94 13.78
C PHE A 100 14.54 22.18 15.29
N LEU A 101 15.21 21.37 16.10
CA LEU A 101 15.23 21.51 17.56
C LEU A 101 15.99 22.77 18.00
N SER A 102 17.00 23.22 17.23
CA SER A 102 17.80 24.40 17.52
C SER A 102 17.27 25.72 16.92
N SER A 103 16.18 25.68 16.15
CA SER A 103 15.66 26.82 15.38
C SER A 103 14.96 27.93 16.18
N ASN A 104 15.07 27.93 17.52
CA ASN A 104 14.64 29.00 18.44
C ASN A 104 13.26 29.63 18.11
N LYS A 105 12.27 28.84 17.67
CA LYS A 105 10.90 29.25 17.34
C LYS A 105 10.77 30.22 16.14
N ASP A 106 11.78 30.36 15.29
CA ASP A 106 11.64 31.08 14.02
C ASP A 106 10.64 30.35 13.11
N LYS A 107 9.46 30.92 12.98
CA LYS A 107 8.34 30.35 12.23
C LYS A 107 8.67 30.12 10.74
N LYS A 108 9.46 31.01 10.11
CA LYS A 108 9.87 30.88 8.70
C LYS A 108 10.82 29.70 8.54
N ARG A 109 11.85 29.64 9.39
CA ARG A 109 12.84 28.55 9.39
C ARG A 109 12.21 27.19 9.69
N ILE A 110 11.30 27.13 10.66
CA ILE A 110 10.52 25.92 10.99
C ILE A 110 9.77 25.40 9.76
N LYS A 111 9.08 26.27 9.00
CA LYS A 111 8.33 25.87 7.80
C LYS A 111 9.23 25.35 6.69
N GLU A 112 10.41 25.96 6.50
CA GLU A 112 11.42 25.50 5.54
C GLU A 112 11.97 24.11 5.91
N LEU A 113 12.33 23.91 7.20
CA LEU A 113 12.83 22.64 7.70
C LEU A 113 11.78 21.53 7.63
N GLN A 114 10.49 21.83 7.88
CA GLN A 114 9.40 20.88 7.67
C GLN A 114 9.32 20.43 6.22
N LYS A 115 9.33 21.37 5.26
CA LYS A 115 9.32 21.03 3.81
C LYS A 115 10.53 20.16 3.43
N LYS A 116 11.73 20.53 3.92
CA LYS A 116 12.96 19.78 3.65
C LYS A 116 12.88 18.36 4.23
N ARG A 117 12.40 18.21 5.47
CA ARG A 117 12.19 16.90 6.10
C ARG A 117 11.20 16.05 5.32
N ASP A 118 10.07 16.63 4.91
CA ASP A 118 9.02 15.89 4.19
C ASP A 118 9.52 15.46 2.80
N SER A 119 10.30 16.28 2.11
CA SER A 119 11.00 15.91 0.87
C SER A 119 11.99 14.77 1.07
N LEU A 120 12.84 14.83 2.11
CA LEU A 120 13.81 13.77 2.41
C LEU A 120 13.11 12.44 2.79
N ARG A 121 11.99 12.50 3.51
CA ARG A 121 11.17 11.32 3.82
C ARG A 121 10.56 10.70 2.57
N ALA A 122 10.04 11.53 1.66
CA ALA A 122 9.53 11.05 0.38
C ALA A 122 10.63 10.36 -0.45
N GLN A 123 11.84 10.94 -0.49
CA GLN A 123 13.00 10.32 -1.13
C GLN A 123 13.40 9.00 -0.47
N LEU A 124 13.35 8.91 0.86
CA LEU A 124 13.64 7.67 1.59
C LEU A 124 12.60 6.58 1.31
N ASN A 125 11.30 6.95 1.25
CA ASN A 125 10.23 6.01 0.93
C ASN A 125 10.36 5.43 -0.49
N ASN A 126 10.81 6.24 -1.45
CA ASN A 126 11.00 5.79 -2.84
C ASN A 126 12.33 5.06 -3.04
N PHE A 127 13.33 5.32 -2.19
CA PHE A 127 14.68 4.78 -2.34
C PHE A 127 14.70 3.25 -2.47
N GLY A 128 13.92 2.54 -1.68
CA GLY A 128 13.85 1.08 -1.74
C GLY A 128 13.37 0.58 -3.10
N TYR A 129 12.35 1.20 -3.67
CA TYR A 129 11.82 0.85 -5.00
C TYR A 129 12.82 1.19 -6.12
N ASP A 130 13.50 2.35 -6.03
CA ASP A 130 14.50 2.75 -7.01
C ASP A 130 15.73 1.85 -6.94
N PHE A 131 16.13 1.43 -5.75
CA PHE A 131 17.23 0.49 -5.57
C PHE A 131 16.91 -0.90 -6.16
N ILE A 132 15.68 -1.36 -6.00
CA ILE A 132 15.22 -2.63 -6.60
C ILE A 132 15.32 -2.59 -8.13
N LYS A 133 15.01 -1.47 -8.81
CA LYS A 133 15.07 -1.37 -10.28
C LYS A 133 16.44 -1.72 -10.84
N THR A 134 17.51 -1.36 -10.14
CA THR A 134 18.90 -1.60 -10.57
C THR A 134 19.52 -2.87 -10.00
N ASN A 135 18.86 -3.50 -9.02
CA ASN A 135 19.35 -4.66 -8.30
C ASN A 135 18.33 -5.80 -8.24
N ASN A 136 17.40 -5.87 -9.20
CA ASN A 136 16.30 -6.82 -9.22
C ASN A 136 16.72 -8.29 -9.39
N GLY A 137 17.96 -8.55 -9.80
CA GLY A 137 18.56 -9.91 -9.85
C GLY A 137 19.17 -10.38 -8.53
N SER A 138 19.19 -9.53 -7.49
CA SER A 138 19.65 -9.89 -6.15
C SER A 138 18.51 -10.46 -5.31
N ASP A 139 18.77 -11.56 -4.60
CA ASP A 139 17.81 -12.09 -3.62
C ASP A 139 17.49 -11.08 -2.53
N PHE A 140 18.41 -10.15 -2.23
CA PHE A 140 18.17 -9.06 -1.29
C PHE A 140 17.05 -8.12 -1.74
N ALA A 141 16.78 -8.00 -3.05
CA ALA A 141 15.65 -7.19 -3.54
C ALA A 141 14.29 -7.67 -3.00
N LEU A 142 14.12 -9.00 -2.81
CA LEU A 142 12.92 -9.55 -2.15
C LEU A 142 12.80 -9.09 -0.70
N PHE A 143 13.90 -9.06 0.05
CA PHE A 143 13.89 -8.61 1.44
C PHE A 143 13.55 -7.12 1.54
N ILE A 144 14.08 -6.28 0.63
CA ILE A 144 13.70 -4.85 0.56
C ILE A 144 12.20 -4.73 0.30
N LEU A 145 11.68 -5.45 -0.69
CA LEU A 145 10.28 -5.37 -1.09
C LEU A 145 9.34 -5.90 -0.01
N ASP A 146 9.70 -6.97 0.70
CA ASP A 146 8.94 -7.49 1.83
C ASP A 146 8.85 -6.45 2.97
N GLY A 147 9.96 -5.77 3.25
CA GLY A 147 10.00 -4.66 4.21
C GLY A 147 9.11 -3.47 3.80
N LEU A 148 9.17 -3.05 2.54
CA LEU A 148 8.35 -1.97 1.99
C LEU A 148 6.85 -2.32 2.03
N THR A 149 6.48 -3.52 1.61
CA THR A 149 5.08 -3.99 1.61
C THR A 149 4.54 -4.29 3.01
N SER A 150 5.39 -4.33 4.04
CA SER A 150 4.98 -4.47 5.44
C SER A 150 4.59 -3.14 6.08
N GLN A 151 4.92 -2.01 5.45
CA GLN A 151 4.55 -0.68 5.95
C GLN A 151 3.07 -0.41 5.69
N LYS A 152 2.41 0.25 6.66
CA LYS A 152 1.01 0.66 6.50
C LYS A 152 0.87 1.70 5.38
N GLY A 153 0.06 1.39 4.37
CA GLY A 153 -0.19 2.31 3.25
C GLY A 153 0.95 2.36 2.23
N PHE A 154 1.70 1.27 2.05
CA PHE A 154 2.70 1.16 1.01
C PHE A 154 2.10 1.43 -0.38
N ASP A 155 2.92 1.93 -1.30
CA ASP A 155 2.50 2.17 -2.67
C ASP A 155 2.35 0.85 -3.43
N TYR A 156 1.10 0.48 -3.71
CA TYR A 156 0.75 -0.76 -4.39
C TYR A 156 1.34 -0.84 -5.80
N GLU A 157 1.22 0.23 -6.58
CA GLU A 157 1.67 0.28 -7.97
C GLU A 157 3.19 0.10 -8.07
N MET A 158 3.92 0.83 -7.23
CA MET A 158 5.37 0.70 -7.15
C MET A 158 5.78 -0.69 -6.68
N ALA A 159 5.08 -1.25 -5.68
CA ALA A 159 5.35 -2.57 -5.15
C ALA A 159 5.06 -3.69 -6.16
N ALA A 160 3.93 -3.64 -6.87
CA ALA A 160 3.57 -4.61 -7.89
C ALA A 160 4.56 -4.59 -9.08
N LYS A 161 4.96 -3.38 -9.52
CA LYS A 161 5.96 -3.19 -10.57
C LYS A 161 7.34 -3.73 -10.16
N ALA A 162 7.76 -3.43 -8.92
CA ALA A 162 9.00 -3.94 -8.36
C ALA A 162 8.97 -5.48 -8.25
N TYR A 163 7.87 -6.05 -7.75
CA TYR A 163 7.71 -7.50 -7.64
C TYR A 163 7.83 -8.20 -9.01
N LYS A 164 7.14 -7.69 -10.03
CA LYS A 164 7.20 -8.22 -11.40
C LYS A 164 8.62 -8.17 -11.97
N SER A 165 9.37 -7.11 -11.70
CA SER A 165 10.77 -6.96 -12.10
C SER A 165 11.67 -8.01 -11.43
N ILE A 166 11.49 -8.26 -10.12
CA ILE A 166 12.24 -9.26 -9.37
C ILE A 166 11.90 -10.68 -9.87
N GLU A 167 10.60 -10.99 -10.03
CA GLU A 167 10.14 -12.32 -10.47
C GLU A 167 10.71 -12.71 -11.84
N ALA A 168 10.91 -11.73 -12.74
CA ALA A 168 11.47 -11.94 -14.06
C ALA A 168 12.99 -12.25 -14.05
N THR A 169 13.71 -11.86 -13.01
CA THR A 169 15.18 -11.91 -12.96
C THR A 169 15.74 -12.91 -11.96
N ILE A 170 15.04 -13.15 -10.84
CA ILE A 170 15.51 -14.11 -9.82
C ILE A 170 15.40 -15.54 -10.36
N LYS A 171 16.55 -16.16 -10.58
CA LYS A 171 16.67 -17.55 -11.05
C LYS A 171 16.69 -18.57 -9.90
N THR A 172 17.03 -18.15 -8.70
CA THR A 172 17.20 -19.05 -7.54
C THR A 172 15.89 -19.18 -6.78
N LYS A 173 15.19 -20.30 -6.96
CA LYS A 173 13.98 -20.65 -6.20
C LYS A 173 14.39 -21.51 -5.00
N ASN A 174 14.93 -20.88 -3.95
CA ASN A 174 15.09 -21.55 -2.67
C ASN A 174 13.85 -21.36 -1.79
N GLU A 175 13.69 -22.18 -0.78
CA GLU A 175 12.52 -22.17 0.12
C GLU A 175 12.32 -20.79 0.82
N SER A 176 13.41 -20.16 1.25
CA SER A 176 13.37 -18.84 1.89
C SER A 176 12.83 -17.77 0.95
N ASN A 177 13.32 -17.72 -0.29
CA ASN A 177 12.87 -16.78 -1.31
C ASN A 177 11.42 -17.04 -1.71
N GLN A 178 11.00 -18.32 -1.76
CA GLN A 178 9.62 -18.68 -2.05
C GLN A 178 8.67 -18.17 -0.96
N LEU A 179 9.01 -18.38 0.31
CA LEU A 179 8.21 -17.88 1.44
C LEU A 179 8.08 -16.35 1.43
N ILE A 180 9.16 -15.63 1.13
CA ILE A 180 9.12 -14.15 1.03
C ILE A 180 8.25 -13.72 -0.15
N SER A 181 8.42 -14.35 -1.29
CA SER A 181 7.66 -14.12 -2.52
C SER A 181 6.15 -14.32 -2.29
N ASP A 182 5.76 -15.40 -1.63
CA ASP A 182 4.36 -15.69 -1.33
C ASP A 182 3.75 -14.69 -0.35
N ARG A 183 4.52 -14.22 0.65
CA ARG A 183 4.08 -13.13 1.53
C ARG A 183 3.84 -11.83 0.77
N ILE A 184 4.75 -11.47 -0.14
CA ILE A 184 4.60 -10.27 -0.97
C ILE A 184 3.36 -10.40 -1.86
N LYS A 185 3.18 -11.53 -2.55
CA LYS A 185 1.98 -11.83 -3.37
C LYS A 185 0.70 -11.66 -2.57
N GLN A 186 0.63 -12.25 -1.37
CA GLN A 186 -0.52 -12.15 -0.50
C GLN A 186 -0.82 -10.70 -0.08
N LYS A 187 0.23 -9.92 0.26
CA LYS A 187 0.08 -8.49 0.60
C LYS A 187 -0.41 -7.67 -0.59
N LEU A 188 0.10 -7.93 -1.79
CA LEU A 188 -0.35 -7.29 -3.02
C LEU A 188 -1.81 -7.66 -3.32
N GLN A 189 -2.19 -8.93 -3.25
CA GLN A 189 -3.57 -9.38 -3.43
C GLN A 189 -4.54 -8.77 -2.40
N ASN A 190 -4.13 -8.68 -1.15
CA ASN A 190 -4.95 -8.06 -0.10
C ASN A 190 -5.08 -6.54 -0.27
N ASN A 191 -4.13 -5.90 -0.93
CA ASN A 191 -4.12 -4.44 -1.12
C ASN A 191 -4.82 -4.02 -2.43
N THR A 192 -4.94 -4.90 -3.44
CA THR A 192 -5.83 -4.67 -4.60
C THR A 192 -7.28 -4.44 -4.15
N LYS A 193 -7.69 -5.07 -3.04
CA LYS A 193 -9.00 -4.84 -2.40
C LYS A 193 -9.10 -3.52 -1.61
N LYS A 194 -8.00 -2.76 -1.48
CA LYS A 194 -7.91 -1.50 -0.69
C LYS A 194 -7.41 -0.31 -1.51
N GLN A 195 -7.37 -0.40 -2.82
CA GLN A 195 -7.03 0.77 -3.63
C GLN A 195 -8.05 1.88 -3.36
N THR A 196 -7.59 2.97 -2.76
CA THR A 196 -8.38 4.20 -2.74
C THR A 196 -8.47 4.67 -4.19
N ILE A 197 -9.65 4.65 -4.75
CA ILE A 197 -9.93 5.11 -6.09
C ILE A 197 -9.55 6.59 -6.18
N LYS A 198 -8.83 6.96 -7.23
CA LYS A 198 -8.39 8.34 -7.48
C LYS A 198 -8.90 8.81 -8.83
N ILE A 199 -9.00 10.12 -8.98
CA ILE A 199 -9.30 10.77 -10.27
C ILE A 199 -8.27 10.31 -11.32
N GLY A 200 -8.74 9.94 -12.50
CA GLY A 200 -7.96 9.38 -13.60
C GLY A 200 -7.85 7.86 -13.63
N MET A 201 -8.31 7.16 -12.58
CA MET A 201 -8.34 5.69 -12.55
C MET A 201 -9.63 5.13 -13.12
N GLN A 202 -9.56 3.94 -13.70
CA GLN A 202 -10.73 3.16 -14.05
C GLN A 202 -11.47 2.74 -12.77
N ALA A 203 -12.77 3.06 -12.69
CA ALA A 203 -13.61 2.63 -11.59
C ALA A 203 -13.73 1.10 -11.59
N PRO A 204 -13.51 0.41 -10.46
CA PRO A 204 -13.73 -1.01 -10.36
C PRO A 204 -15.19 -1.35 -10.68
N ASP A 205 -15.39 -2.32 -11.57
CA ASP A 205 -16.72 -2.84 -11.81
C ASP A 205 -17.23 -3.64 -10.61
N PHE A 206 -18.51 -3.63 -10.39
CA PHE A 206 -19.16 -4.39 -9.32
C PHE A 206 -20.57 -4.80 -9.69
N SER A 207 -21.06 -5.83 -9.01
CA SER A 207 -22.44 -6.27 -9.07
C SER A 207 -22.99 -6.46 -7.67
N ALA A 208 -24.23 -6.00 -7.44
CA ALA A 208 -24.92 -6.18 -6.16
C ALA A 208 -26.45 -6.24 -6.35
N PRO A 209 -27.18 -6.88 -5.41
CA PRO A 209 -28.63 -7.02 -5.52
C PRO A 209 -29.36 -5.70 -5.27
N ASN A 210 -30.38 -5.44 -6.10
CA ASN A 210 -31.34 -4.36 -5.87
C ASN A 210 -32.38 -4.75 -4.79
N PRO A 211 -33.35 -3.89 -4.44
CA PRO A 211 -34.40 -4.22 -3.46
C PRO A 211 -35.17 -5.50 -3.74
N GLN A 212 -35.37 -5.85 -5.03
CA GLN A 212 -36.04 -7.06 -5.48
C GLN A 212 -35.12 -8.29 -5.55
N GLY A 213 -33.83 -8.15 -5.26
CA GLY A 213 -32.86 -9.23 -5.29
C GLY A 213 -32.20 -9.47 -6.66
N LYS A 214 -32.55 -8.70 -7.69
CA LYS A 214 -31.90 -8.77 -9.00
C LYS A 214 -30.52 -8.15 -8.93
N GLN A 215 -29.52 -8.84 -9.47
CA GLN A 215 -28.17 -8.32 -9.61
C GLN A 215 -28.14 -7.15 -10.61
N ILE A 216 -27.50 -6.06 -10.23
CA ILE A 216 -27.24 -4.89 -11.07
C ILE A 216 -25.73 -4.70 -11.13
N THR A 217 -25.20 -4.64 -12.35
CA THR A 217 -23.76 -4.47 -12.60
C THR A 217 -23.47 -3.05 -13.07
N LEU A 218 -22.46 -2.38 -12.51
CA LEU A 218 -22.12 -1.00 -12.88
C LEU A 218 -21.88 -0.86 -14.38
N SER A 219 -21.10 -1.76 -14.99
CA SER A 219 -20.77 -1.72 -16.43
C SER A 219 -21.99 -1.84 -17.35
N GLU A 220 -23.08 -2.48 -16.88
CA GLU A 220 -24.33 -2.66 -17.64
C GLU A 220 -25.24 -1.44 -17.58
N VAL A 221 -25.09 -0.59 -16.56
CA VAL A 221 -25.99 0.54 -16.30
C VAL A 221 -25.32 1.90 -16.46
N LYS A 222 -24.06 1.96 -16.90
CA LYS A 222 -23.35 3.22 -17.12
C LYS A 222 -24.02 4.06 -18.21
N GLY A 223 -24.14 5.37 -17.94
CA GLY A 223 -24.48 6.39 -18.92
C GLY A 223 -23.26 7.11 -19.51
N LYS A 224 -23.49 8.21 -20.24
CA LYS A 224 -22.40 9.13 -20.65
C LYS A 224 -21.65 9.69 -19.47
N VAL A 225 -22.37 9.96 -18.38
CA VAL A 225 -21.84 10.30 -17.07
C VAL A 225 -22.54 9.42 -16.04
N THR A 226 -21.78 8.84 -15.12
CA THR A 226 -22.34 7.99 -14.06
C THR A 226 -21.93 8.48 -12.69
N ILE A 227 -22.87 8.63 -11.77
CA ILE A 227 -22.61 8.88 -10.36
C ILE A 227 -22.70 7.54 -9.62
N VAL A 228 -21.60 7.12 -8.99
CA VAL A 228 -21.61 6.06 -7.97
C VAL A 228 -21.72 6.74 -6.62
N ASP A 229 -22.86 6.59 -5.96
CA ASP A 229 -23.18 7.24 -4.69
C ASP A 229 -23.21 6.22 -3.55
N PHE A 230 -22.47 6.49 -2.48
CA PHE A 230 -22.47 5.67 -1.26
C PHE A 230 -23.25 6.37 -0.15
N TRP A 231 -24.31 5.72 0.30
CA TRP A 231 -25.24 6.27 1.28
C TRP A 231 -25.80 5.22 2.25
N ALA A 232 -26.77 5.58 3.07
CA ALA A 232 -27.58 4.63 3.84
C ALA A 232 -28.86 5.29 4.36
N SER A 233 -29.91 4.53 4.67
CA SER A 233 -31.16 5.02 5.25
C SER A 233 -30.98 5.72 6.58
N TRP A 234 -30.03 5.26 7.39
CA TRP A 234 -29.65 5.83 8.69
C TRP A 234 -28.70 7.03 8.60
N CYS A 235 -28.20 7.37 7.41
CA CYS A 235 -27.25 8.45 7.19
C CYS A 235 -27.99 9.79 7.02
N LYS A 236 -28.16 10.56 8.10
CA LYS A 236 -28.86 11.86 8.05
C LYS A 236 -28.26 12.84 7.01
N PRO A 237 -26.93 13.03 6.91
CA PRO A 237 -26.35 13.90 5.87
C PRO A 237 -26.64 13.42 4.44
N CYS A 238 -26.70 12.09 4.20
CA CYS A 238 -27.05 11.54 2.89
C CYS A 238 -28.50 11.88 2.53
N ARG A 239 -29.42 11.71 3.49
CA ARG A 239 -30.85 12.01 3.31
C ARG A 239 -31.10 13.51 3.02
N ILE A 240 -30.24 14.39 3.52
CA ILE A 240 -30.30 15.84 3.21
C ILE A 240 -29.82 16.10 1.78
N GLU A 241 -28.85 15.33 1.25
CA GLU A 241 -28.33 15.49 -0.11
C GLU A 241 -29.21 14.82 -1.18
N ASN A 242 -29.98 13.78 -0.83
CA ASN A 242 -30.82 13.03 -1.78
C ASN A 242 -31.74 13.93 -2.64
N PRO A 243 -32.42 14.97 -2.12
CA PRO A 243 -33.22 15.87 -2.96
C PRO A 243 -32.43 16.60 -4.04
N ASN A 244 -31.13 16.89 -3.80
CA ASN A 244 -30.26 17.49 -4.81
C ASN A 244 -29.93 16.49 -5.93
N LEU A 245 -29.68 15.20 -5.57
CA LEU A 245 -29.47 14.13 -6.53
C LEU A 245 -30.72 13.87 -7.37
N VAL A 246 -31.93 13.91 -6.76
CA VAL A 246 -33.22 13.76 -7.48
C VAL A 246 -33.36 14.83 -8.55
N LYS A 247 -33.21 16.12 -8.18
CA LYS A 247 -33.29 17.24 -9.14
C LYS A 247 -32.24 17.11 -10.26
N LEU A 248 -31.03 16.65 -9.90
CA LEU A 248 -29.97 16.44 -10.87
C LEU A 248 -30.30 15.32 -11.85
N TYR A 249 -30.83 14.20 -11.35
CA TYR A 249 -31.25 13.07 -12.18
C TYR A 249 -32.41 13.46 -13.12
N GLU A 250 -33.46 14.09 -12.61
CA GLU A 250 -34.57 14.57 -13.43
C GLU A 250 -34.12 15.51 -14.57
N LYS A 251 -33.14 16.38 -14.30
CA LYS A 251 -32.64 17.37 -15.27
C LYS A 251 -31.74 16.77 -16.34
N TYR A 252 -30.92 15.77 -16.00
CA TYR A 252 -29.82 15.30 -16.85
C TYR A 252 -29.92 13.84 -17.30
N HIS A 253 -30.87 13.04 -16.74
CA HIS A 253 -31.00 11.64 -17.12
C HIS A 253 -31.25 11.47 -18.64
N SER A 254 -32.15 12.25 -19.23
CA SER A 254 -32.39 12.24 -20.67
C SER A 254 -31.20 12.67 -21.54
N LYS A 255 -30.20 13.35 -20.94
CA LYS A 255 -28.95 13.72 -21.59
C LYS A 255 -27.83 12.69 -21.43
N GLY A 256 -28.05 11.65 -20.63
CA GLY A 256 -27.15 10.53 -20.41
C GLY A 256 -26.52 10.45 -19.02
N LEU A 257 -27.10 11.13 -18.01
CA LEU A 257 -26.73 10.92 -16.62
C LEU A 257 -27.36 9.62 -16.09
N GLU A 258 -26.56 8.76 -15.49
CA GLU A 258 -27.01 7.63 -14.67
C GLU A 258 -26.53 7.76 -13.23
N ILE A 259 -27.29 7.19 -12.30
CA ILE A 259 -26.91 7.08 -10.90
C ILE A 259 -27.04 5.63 -10.47
N ILE A 260 -26.04 5.11 -9.77
CA ILE A 260 -26.10 3.86 -9.03
C ILE A 260 -25.73 4.12 -7.58
N SER A 261 -26.70 3.95 -6.67
CA SER A 261 -26.51 4.16 -5.24
C SER A 261 -26.24 2.84 -4.54
N VAL A 262 -25.10 2.75 -3.86
CA VAL A 262 -24.65 1.62 -3.04
C VAL A 262 -24.98 1.92 -1.59
N SER A 263 -25.94 1.20 -1.02
CA SER A 263 -26.37 1.44 0.36
C SER A 263 -25.64 0.57 1.38
N LEU A 264 -25.10 1.21 2.43
CA LEU A 264 -24.38 0.56 3.53
C LEU A 264 -25.33 0.17 4.67
N GLU A 265 -26.31 -0.67 4.34
CA GLU A 265 -27.27 -1.20 5.32
C GLU A 265 -26.76 -2.45 6.04
N ARG A 266 -27.31 -2.73 7.20
CA ARG A 266 -27.16 -4.01 7.89
C ARG A 266 -28.20 -5.00 7.41
N GLY A 267 -27.95 -6.31 7.56
CA GLY A 267 -28.84 -7.36 7.12
C GLY A 267 -30.29 -7.25 7.61
N ASN A 268 -30.47 -6.76 8.83
CA ASN A 268 -31.79 -6.54 9.44
C ASN A 268 -32.44 -5.18 9.11
N GLN A 269 -31.81 -4.35 8.26
CA GLN A 269 -32.28 -2.99 7.92
C GLN A 269 -32.81 -2.87 6.49
N LYS A 270 -33.00 -3.99 5.76
CA LYS A 270 -33.47 -3.96 4.39
C LYS A 270 -34.81 -3.22 4.22
N ALA A 271 -35.73 -3.38 5.14
CA ALA A 271 -37.04 -2.71 5.10
C ALA A 271 -36.89 -1.17 5.18
N PHE A 272 -36.03 -0.68 6.08
CA PHE A 272 -35.76 0.77 6.22
C PHE A 272 -35.09 1.34 4.96
N TRP A 273 -34.22 0.58 4.32
CA TRP A 273 -33.60 0.96 3.05
C TRP A 273 -34.64 1.14 1.93
N ILE A 274 -35.54 0.15 1.77
CA ILE A 274 -36.59 0.20 0.75
C ILE A 274 -37.53 1.39 1.03
N GLU A 275 -37.91 1.60 2.27
CA GLU A 275 -38.72 2.74 2.68
C GLU A 275 -38.01 4.07 2.39
N ALA A 276 -36.72 4.17 2.67
CA ALA A 276 -35.94 5.37 2.40
C ALA A 276 -35.85 5.68 0.90
N ILE A 277 -35.62 4.68 0.05
CA ILE A 277 -35.65 4.83 -1.42
C ILE A 277 -36.98 5.44 -1.87
N LYS A 278 -38.10 4.91 -1.36
CA LYS A 278 -39.44 5.40 -1.70
C LYS A 278 -39.66 6.84 -1.20
N ASN A 279 -39.36 7.10 0.04
CA ASN A 279 -39.59 8.41 0.67
C ASN A 279 -38.75 9.53 0.07
N ASP A 280 -37.51 9.22 -0.33
CA ASP A 280 -36.59 10.17 -0.95
C ASP A 280 -36.71 10.20 -2.48
N GLN A 281 -37.59 9.39 -3.08
CA GLN A 281 -37.84 9.32 -4.54
C GLN A 281 -36.59 8.96 -5.37
N LEU A 282 -35.78 8.02 -4.88
CA LEU A 282 -34.51 7.63 -5.54
C LEU A 282 -34.80 6.69 -6.74
N ASN A 283 -35.30 7.26 -7.84
CA ASN A 283 -35.82 6.55 -9.02
C ASN A 283 -34.71 6.11 -10.00
N TRP A 284 -33.58 5.66 -9.49
CA TRP A 284 -32.42 5.15 -10.23
C TRP A 284 -31.97 3.80 -9.68
N TYR A 285 -30.79 3.31 -10.08
CA TYR A 285 -30.28 2.02 -9.63
C TYR A 285 -29.84 2.08 -8.16
N ASN A 286 -30.51 1.31 -7.31
CA ASN A 286 -30.19 1.18 -5.90
C ASN A 286 -29.79 -0.25 -5.59
N VAL A 287 -28.60 -0.45 -4.99
CA VAL A 287 -28.05 -1.77 -4.65
C VAL A 287 -27.51 -1.81 -3.23
N SER A 288 -27.49 -2.99 -2.61
CA SER A 288 -26.90 -3.21 -1.30
C SER A 288 -26.56 -4.67 -1.06
N ASN A 289 -25.37 -4.96 -0.56
CA ASN A 289 -25.01 -6.29 -0.04
C ASN A 289 -25.47 -6.50 1.42
N LEU A 290 -26.05 -5.49 2.06
CA LEU A 290 -26.51 -5.50 3.46
C LEU A 290 -25.39 -5.88 4.45
N LYS A 291 -24.14 -5.47 4.17
CA LYS A 291 -22.94 -5.80 4.96
C LYS A 291 -22.35 -4.60 5.71
N PHE A 292 -23.08 -3.49 5.79
CA PHE A 292 -22.66 -2.28 6.50
C PHE A 292 -21.27 -1.83 6.02
N TRP A 293 -20.34 -1.45 6.90
CA TRP A 293 -18.97 -1.08 6.54
C TRP A 293 -18.10 -2.23 6.01
N GLN A 294 -18.60 -3.47 6.07
CA GLN A 294 -17.95 -4.64 5.47
C GLN A 294 -18.43 -4.90 4.04
N ASP A 295 -19.20 -3.97 3.47
CA ASP A 295 -19.62 -4.04 2.08
C ASP A 295 -18.40 -4.09 1.14
N PRO A 296 -18.30 -5.13 0.27
CA PRO A 296 -17.10 -5.29 -0.58
C PRO A 296 -16.93 -4.16 -1.59
N ILE A 297 -18.03 -3.53 -2.04
CA ILE A 297 -17.96 -2.40 -2.97
C ILE A 297 -17.39 -1.17 -2.25
N ALA A 298 -17.91 -0.86 -1.06
CA ALA A 298 -17.41 0.23 -0.24
C ALA A 298 -15.92 0.05 0.11
N GLN A 299 -15.51 -1.19 0.39
CA GLN A 299 -14.09 -1.50 0.65
C GLN A 299 -13.22 -1.31 -0.60
N THR A 300 -13.69 -1.78 -1.76
CA THR A 300 -13.00 -1.64 -3.05
C THR A 300 -12.86 -0.17 -3.45
N TYR A 301 -13.89 0.64 -3.25
CA TYR A 301 -13.87 2.08 -3.50
C TYR A 301 -13.17 2.89 -2.39
N GLY A 302 -12.71 2.24 -1.33
CA GLY A 302 -12.00 2.89 -0.21
C GLY A 302 -12.88 3.85 0.60
N VAL A 303 -14.21 3.65 0.60
CA VAL A 303 -15.17 4.50 1.30
C VAL A 303 -15.05 4.31 2.81
N LYS A 304 -14.72 5.37 3.53
CA LYS A 304 -14.53 5.38 4.99
C LYS A 304 -15.60 6.21 5.73
N SER A 305 -16.35 7.00 4.99
CA SER A 305 -17.45 7.82 5.50
C SER A 305 -18.47 8.05 4.40
N ILE A 306 -19.73 8.21 4.75
CA ILE A 306 -20.83 8.56 3.84
C ILE A 306 -21.46 9.90 4.26
N PRO A 307 -22.00 10.65 3.28
CA PRO A 307 -22.10 10.34 1.85
C PRO A 307 -20.74 10.43 1.13
N ALA A 308 -20.54 9.59 0.11
CA ALA A 308 -19.36 9.63 -0.76
C ALA A 308 -19.80 9.38 -2.21
N THR A 309 -19.35 10.24 -3.13
CA THR A 309 -19.72 10.18 -4.54
C THR A 309 -18.47 10.05 -5.41
N PHE A 310 -18.57 9.25 -6.48
CA PHE A 310 -17.58 9.17 -7.55
C PHE A 310 -18.29 9.46 -8.87
N ILE A 311 -17.73 10.36 -9.67
CA ILE A 311 -18.27 10.73 -10.98
C ILE A 311 -17.40 10.05 -12.05
N LEU A 312 -18.04 9.28 -12.92
CA LEU A 312 -17.39 8.52 -13.99
C LEU A 312 -17.77 9.13 -15.35
N ASP A 313 -16.81 9.11 -16.26
CA ASP A 313 -17.08 9.37 -17.68
C ASP A 313 -17.69 8.12 -18.38
N GLU A 314 -17.98 8.22 -19.67
CA GLU A 314 -18.54 7.13 -20.48
C GLU A 314 -17.67 5.86 -20.51
N ASN A 315 -16.35 6.04 -20.37
CA ASN A 315 -15.39 4.95 -20.32
C ASN A 315 -15.33 4.29 -18.93
N GLY A 316 -15.97 4.91 -17.92
CA GLY A 316 -15.92 4.46 -16.53
C GLY A 316 -14.69 4.95 -15.77
N THR A 317 -13.98 5.97 -16.30
CA THR A 317 -12.87 6.61 -15.59
C THR A 317 -13.40 7.59 -14.55
N VAL A 318 -12.84 7.59 -13.35
CA VAL A 318 -13.19 8.54 -12.30
C VAL A 318 -12.68 9.92 -12.66
N VAL A 319 -13.58 10.87 -12.85
CA VAL A 319 -13.25 12.27 -13.23
C VAL A 319 -13.45 13.28 -12.11
N ALA A 320 -14.15 12.88 -11.05
CA ALA A 320 -14.28 13.65 -9.80
C ALA A 320 -14.71 12.74 -8.66
N GLU A 321 -14.47 13.18 -7.42
CA GLU A 321 -14.93 12.50 -6.20
C GLU A 321 -15.44 13.51 -5.16
N ARG A 322 -16.37 13.05 -4.29
CA ARG A 322 -16.88 13.79 -3.12
C ARG A 322 -17.53 15.15 -3.39
N LEU A 323 -17.96 15.40 -4.63
CA LEU A 323 -18.70 16.60 -4.96
C LEU A 323 -20.16 16.50 -4.47
N ARG A 324 -20.76 17.65 -4.11
CA ARG A 324 -22.14 17.78 -3.61
C ARG A 324 -22.76 19.09 -4.05
N GLY A 325 -24.10 19.15 -4.00
CA GLY A 325 -24.85 20.38 -4.27
C GLY A 325 -24.44 21.05 -5.57
N ALA A 326 -24.18 22.35 -5.52
CA ALA A 326 -23.83 23.16 -6.69
C ALA A 326 -22.54 22.74 -7.40
N GLU A 327 -21.53 22.26 -6.67
CA GLU A 327 -20.27 21.77 -7.28
C GLU A 327 -20.51 20.48 -8.08
N LEU A 328 -21.35 19.58 -7.57
CA LEU A 328 -21.73 18.36 -8.29
C LEU A 328 -22.51 18.73 -9.57
N GLU A 329 -23.51 19.61 -9.47
CA GLU A 329 -24.30 20.06 -10.61
C GLU A 329 -23.41 20.72 -11.68
N ALA A 330 -22.51 21.62 -11.28
CA ALA A 330 -21.59 22.28 -12.20
C ALA A 330 -20.70 21.26 -12.95
N LYS A 331 -20.21 20.22 -12.26
CA LYS A 331 -19.42 19.16 -12.87
C LYS A 331 -20.24 18.35 -13.88
N ILE A 332 -21.43 17.89 -13.51
CA ILE A 332 -22.32 17.12 -14.40
C ILE A 332 -22.70 17.95 -15.63
N LYS A 333 -23.06 19.22 -15.42
CA LYS A 333 -23.35 20.15 -16.51
C LYS A 333 -22.19 20.27 -17.50
N SER A 334 -20.97 20.45 -17.01
CA SER A 334 -19.77 20.58 -17.87
C SER A 334 -19.44 19.33 -18.67
N MET A 335 -20.00 18.16 -18.32
CA MET A 335 -19.77 16.89 -19.01
C MET A 335 -20.89 16.51 -19.99
N LEU A 336 -22.09 17.09 -19.82
CA LEU A 336 -23.27 16.75 -20.62
C LEU A 336 -23.79 17.90 -21.50
N GLU A 337 -23.34 19.13 -21.29
CA GLU A 337 -23.61 20.34 -22.06
C GLU A 337 -22.31 20.93 -22.66
#